data_8be2b4f8c407a527fb5dee45f9501422
#
_entry.id   8be2b4f8c407a527fb5dee45f9501422
#
_cell.length_a   1.000
_cell.length_b   1.000
_cell.length_c   1.000
_cell.angle_alpha   90.00
_cell.angle_beta   90.00
_cell.angle_gamma   90.00
#
_symmetry.space_group_name_H-M   'P 1'
#
loop_
_entity.id
_entity.type
_entity.pdbx_description
1 polymer ?
#
loop_
_entity_poly.entity_id
_entity_poly.type
_entity_poly.pdbx_seq_one_letter_code
_entity_poly.pdbx_strand_id
1 'polypeptide(L)'
;MANGLFAARRSRNVRKKMRYKSKDYVLRLKRRKERNDLLEGAPMGRGIVLQKVGIESKQPNSAIRKCVRVQLIKNGKLATAFLPGDGALNYVDEHDEVTIEGIHGPRSRSMGDIPGVRYKVNSVNGVPLKLLVLGKRQKPMR
;
A
#
# COMPACT_ATOMS: atom_id res chain seq x y z
N MET A 1 5.03 -4.76 45.06
CA MET A 1 3.93 -3.80 44.85
C MET A 1 4.26 -2.48 45.55
N ALA A 2 3.77 -1.36 45.05
CA ALA A 2 3.98 -0.07 45.71
C ALA A 2 2.89 0.14 46.78
N ASN A 3 3.26 0.17 48.05
CA ASN A 3 2.33 0.21 49.18
C ASN A 3 2.34 1.55 49.93
N GLY A 4 2.94 2.60 49.39
CA GLY A 4 3.04 3.91 50.04
C GLY A 4 1.87 4.85 49.71
N LEU A 5 1.81 6.00 50.39
CA LEU A 5 0.82 7.05 50.20
C LEU A 5 0.63 7.45 48.73
N PHE A 6 1.68 7.42 47.94
CA PHE A 6 1.68 7.78 46.53
C PHE A 6 1.66 6.55 45.58
N ALA A 7 1.28 5.39 46.05
CA ALA A 7 1.27 4.15 45.27
C ALA A 7 0.41 4.27 44.00
N ALA A 8 -0.75 4.89 44.06
CA ALA A 8 -1.65 5.11 42.94
C ALA A 8 -0.99 6.02 41.88
N ARG A 9 -0.31 7.10 42.30
CA ARG A 9 0.41 8.01 41.39
C ARG A 9 1.54 7.28 40.69
N ARG A 10 2.32 6.48 41.42
CA ARG A 10 3.40 5.66 40.86
C ARG A 10 2.89 4.66 39.83
N SER A 11 1.82 3.94 40.16
CA SER A 11 1.18 2.97 39.25
C SER A 11 0.68 3.65 37.97
N ARG A 12 0.05 4.82 38.08
CA ARG A 12 -0.37 5.64 36.93
C ARG A 12 0.82 6.02 36.04
N ASN A 13 1.92 6.48 36.61
CA ASN A 13 3.10 6.89 35.87
C ASN A 13 3.78 5.70 35.19
N VAL A 14 3.88 4.55 35.87
CA VAL A 14 4.42 3.31 35.29
C VAL A 14 3.56 2.85 34.11
N ARG A 15 2.24 2.84 34.27
CA ARG A 15 1.29 2.47 33.22
C ARG A 15 1.42 3.38 31.99
N LYS A 16 1.56 4.68 32.21
CA LYS A 16 1.80 5.68 31.15
C LYS A 16 3.11 5.37 30.42
N LYS A 17 4.22 5.13 31.13
CA LYS A 17 5.52 4.75 30.55
C LYS A 17 5.42 3.46 29.73
N MET A 18 4.73 2.43 30.23
CA MET A 18 4.56 1.15 29.53
C MET A 18 3.74 1.33 28.24
N ARG A 19 2.71 2.18 28.26
CA ARG A 19 1.93 2.48 27.06
C ARG A 19 2.78 3.11 25.96
N TYR A 20 3.71 3.99 26.30
CA TYR A 20 4.65 4.59 25.32
C TYR A 20 5.72 3.61 24.81
N LYS A 21 5.95 2.45 25.44
CA LYS A 21 6.80 1.39 24.91
C LYS A 21 6.15 0.63 23.74
N SER A 22 4.83 0.62 23.65
CA SER A 22 4.11 -0.02 22.54
C SER A 22 4.36 0.75 21.25
N LYS A 23 5.00 0.09 20.27
CA LYS A 23 5.27 0.67 18.94
C LYS A 23 3.98 1.11 18.23
N ASP A 24 2.94 0.28 18.29
CA ASP A 24 1.67 0.56 17.63
C ASP A 24 0.96 1.77 18.23
N TYR A 25 1.03 1.95 19.56
CA TYR A 25 0.52 3.13 20.22
C TYR A 25 1.25 4.41 19.80
N VAL A 26 2.59 4.37 19.80
CA VAL A 26 3.42 5.51 19.42
C VAL A 26 3.25 5.86 17.93
N LEU A 27 3.13 4.86 17.06
CA LEU A 27 2.88 5.07 15.63
C LEU A 27 1.55 5.78 15.37
N ARG A 28 0.49 5.37 16.11
CA ARG A 28 -0.83 6.03 16.05
C ARG A 28 -0.77 7.46 16.58
N LEU A 29 -0.17 7.65 17.75
CA LEU A 29 -0.05 8.98 18.37
C LEU A 29 0.68 9.97 17.48
N LYS A 30 1.74 9.54 16.80
CA LYS A 30 2.54 10.37 15.88
C LYS A 30 1.95 10.48 14.48
N ARG A 31 0.79 9.86 14.23
CA ARG A 31 0.15 9.82 12.91
C ARG A 31 1.11 9.43 11.77
N ARG A 32 2.10 8.60 12.07
CA ARG A 32 3.11 8.20 11.10
C ARG A 32 2.54 7.46 9.90
N LYS A 33 1.45 6.72 10.12
CA LYS A 33 0.75 6.01 9.05
C LYS A 33 0.21 6.99 8.02
N GLU A 34 -0.49 8.04 8.47
CA GLU A 34 -1.05 9.06 7.60
C GLU A 34 0.04 9.89 6.88
N ARG A 35 1.11 10.25 7.59
CA ARG A 35 2.23 11.02 7.00
C ARG A 35 3.04 10.24 5.96
N ASN A 36 3.18 8.93 6.15
CA ASN A 36 3.95 8.06 5.26
C ASN A 36 3.08 7.36 4.21
N ASP A 37 1.77 7.60 4.20
CA ASP A 37 0.88 7.09 3.19
C ASP A 37 1.02 7.93 1.92
N LEU A 38 1.28 7.26 0.81
CA LEU A 38 1.37 7.91 -0.50
C LEU A 38 0.02 8.45 -0.96
N LEU A 39 -1.07 7.82 -0.53
CA LEU A 39 -2.44 8.22 -0.84
C LEU A 39 -2.99 9.30 0.12
N GLU A 40 -2.22 9.68 1.16
CA GLU A 40 -2.59 10.72 2.15
C GLU A 40 -3.97 10.47 2.80
N GLY A 41 -4.26 9.19 3.10
CA GLY A 41 -5.51 8.75 3.71
C GLY A 41 -6.67 8.54 2.74
N ALA A 42 -6.51 8.84 1.45
CA ALA A 42 -7.52 8.52 0.44
C ALA A 42 -7.60 7.01 0.20
N PRO A 43 -8.79 6.44 -0.10
CA PRO A 43 -8.94 5.02 -0.40
C PRO A 43 -8.26 4.63 -1.72
N MET A 44 -8.25 5.53 -2.69
CA MET A 44 -7.64 5.34 -4.01
C MET A 44 -6.93 6.61 -4.48
N GLY A 45 -5.97 6.46 -5.38
CA GLY A 45 -5.28 7.58 -6.00
C GLY A 45 -5.09 7.36 -7.49
N ARG A 46 -5.19 8.45 -8.27
CA ARG A 46 -4.88 8.43 -9.71
C ARG A 46 -3.40 8.75 -9.93
N GLY A 47 -2.83 8.07 -10.90
CA GLY A 47 -1.44 8.28 -11.30
C GLY A 47 -1.19 7.88 -12.73
N ILE A 48 -0.02 8.22 -13.24
CA ILE A 48 0.45 7.91 -14.57
C ILE A 48 1.52 6.82 -14.48
N VAL A 49 1.42 5.80 -15.31
CA VAL A 49 2.40 4.72 -15.39
C VAL A 49 3.68 5.26 -16.04
N LEU A 50 4.80 5.12 -15.33
CA LEU A 50 6.12 5.49 -15.87
C LEU A 50 6.86 4.30 -16.46
N GLN A 51 6.72 3.13 -15.81
CA GLN A 51 7.54 1.97 -16.16
C GLN A 51 6.87 0.66 -15.73
N LYS A 52 7.02 -0.39 -16.53
CA LYS A 52 6.67 -1.76 -16.16
C LYS A 52 7.84 -2.42 -15.43
N VAL A 53 7.62 -3.03 -14.28
CA VAL A 53 8.68 -3.60 -13.42
C VAL A 53 8.31 -5.00 -12.97
N GLY A 54 9.23 -5.93 -13.06
CA GLY A 54 9.13 -7.25 -12.43
C GLY A 54 9.78 -7.24 -11.05
N ILE A 55 9.10 -7.75 -10.05
CA ILE A 55 9.62 -7.89 -8.69
C ILE A 55 9.69 -9.36 -8.34
N GLU A 56 10.88 -9.82 -7.93
CA GLU A 56 11.09 -11.19 -7.50
C GLU A 56 10.34 -11.47 -6.19
N SER A 57 9.70 -12.63 -6.12
CA SER A 57 8.97 -13.06 -4.93
C SER A 57 9.91 -13.45 -3.79
N LYS A 58 9.40 -13.36 -2.55
CA LYS A 58 10.13 -13.81 -1.37
C LYS A 58 10.20 -15.32 -1.31
N GLN A 59 11.29 -15.85 -0.71
CA GLN A 59 11.38 -17.27 -0.33
C GLN A 59 10.16 -17.68 0.54
N PRO A 60 9.63 -18.93 0.39
CA PRO A 60 10.12 -20.03 -0.45
C PRO A 60 9.68 -19.98 -1.92
N ASN A 61 8.94 -18.95 -2.33
CA ASN A 61 8.42 -18.83 -3.69
C ASN A 61 9.50 -18.28 -4.65
N SER A 62 9.43 -18.74 -5.91
CA SER A 62 10.28 -18.25 -6.98
C SER A 62 9.39 -17.85 -8.15
N ALA A 63 9.11 -16.55 -8.27
CA ALA A 63 8.30 -15.99 -9.35
C ALA A 63 8.66 -14.51 -9.56
N ILE A 64 8.40 -13.99 -10.74
CA ILE A 64 8.50 -12.56 -11.04
C ILE A 64 7.10 -11.96 -11.04
N ARG A 65 6.79 -11.19 -9.99
CA ARG A 65 5.50 -10.50 -9.83
C ARG A 65 5.46 -9.26 -10.70
N LYS A 66 4.42 -9.15 -11.52
CA LYS A 66 4.28 -8.04 -12.46
C LYS A 66 3.75 -6.80 -11.73
N CYS A 67 4.52 -5.74 -11.77
CA CYS A 67 4.23 -4.46 -11.12
C CYS A 67 4.43 -3.31 -12.10
N VAL A 68 3.92 -2.15 -11.75
CA VAL A 68 4.15 -0.90 -12.48
C VAL A 68 4.62 0.18 -11.52
N ARG A 69 5.49 1.04 -12.01
CA ARG A 69 5.88 2.26 -11.31
C ARG A 69 4.96 3.39 -11.75
N VAL A 70 4.27 3.98 -10.80
CA VAL A 70 3.23 4.99 -11.03
C VAL A 70 3.62 6.26 -10.32
N GLN A 71 3.49 7.39 -10.99
CA GLN A 71 3.57 8.72 -10.40
C GLN A 71 2.17 9.21 -10.10
N LEU A 72 1.91 9.53 -8.83
CA LEU A 72 0.60 10.05 -8.41
C LEU A 72 0.41 11.48 -8.92
N ILE A 73 -0.76 11.77 -9.46
CA ILE A 73 -1.09 13.10 -10.00
C ILE A 73 -1.22 14.11 -8.87
N LYS A 74 -1.81 13.70 -7.72
CA LYS A 74 -2.10 14.59 -6.59
C LYS A 74 -0.85 15.19 -5.96
N ASN A 75 0.18 14.38 -5.73
CA ASN A 75 1.35 14.77 -4.92
C ASN A 75 2.70 14.50 -5.61
N GLY A 76 2.71 14.02 -6.84
CA GLY A 76 3.92 13.71 -7.60
C GLY A 76 4.77 12.56 -7.05
N LYS A 77 4.33 11.89 -5.96
CA LYS A 77 5.10 10.81 -5.35
C LYS A 77 5.07 9.55 -6.20
N LEU A 78 6.18 8.82 -6.18
CA LEU A 78 6.30 7.54 -6.87
C LEU A 78 5.76 6.39 -6.01
N ALA A 79 4.92 5.56 -6.60
CA ALA A 79 4.39 4.35 -6.00
C ALA A 79 4.67 3.15 -6.90
N THR A 80 5.00 2.01 -6.31
CA THR A 80 5.02 0.74 -7.04
C THR A 80 3.72 0.00 -6.73
N ALA A 81 2.97 -0.34 -7.77
CA ALA A 81 1.69 -1.02 -7.69
C ALA A 81 1.73 -2.38 -8.38
N PHE A 82 1.17 -3.38 -7.72
CA PHE A 82 1.01 -4.73 -8.26
C PHE A 82 -0.13 -4.78 -9.28
N LEU A 83 0.04 -5.57 -10.32
CA LEU A 83 -1.00 -5.84 -11.34
C LEU A 83 -1.69 -7.16 -11.02
N PRO A 84 -2.91 -7.14 -10.49
CA PRO A 84 -3.66 -8.35 -10.21
C PRO A 84 -4.23 -8.96 -11.49
N GLY A 85 -4.17 -10.26 -11.56
CA GLY A 85 -4.68 -11.04 -12.69
C GLY A 85 -3.59 -11.53 -13.63
N ASP A 86 -3.82 -12.69 -14.21
CA ASP A 86 -2.90 -13.29 -15.15
C ASP A 86 -2.95 -12.54 -16.48
N GLY A 87 -1.80 -12.23 -17.05
CA GLY A 87 -1.71 -11.43 -18.27
C GLY A 87 -2.06 -9.93 -18.12
N ALA A 88 -2.32 -9.43 -16.91
CA ALA A 88 -2.69 -8.04 -16.67
C ALA A 88 -1.66 -7.02 -17.21
N LEU A 89 -0.40 -7.39 -17.30
CA LEU A 89 0.67 -6.54 -17.83
C LEU A 89 0.43 -6.13 -19.29
N ASN A 90 -0.26 -6.95 -20.07
CA ASN A 90 -0.53 -6.70 -21.50
C ASN A 90 -1.56 -5.58 -21.72
N TYR A 91 -2.35 -5.25 -20.68
CA TYR A 91 -3.38 -4.22 -20.76
C TYR A 91 -2.94 -2.87 -20.21
N VAL A 92 -1.73 -2.78 -19.70
CA VAL A 92 -1.17 -1.56 -19.13
C VAL A 92 0.04 -1.14 -19.97
N ASP A 93 0.03 0.10 -20.43
CA ASP A 93 1.15 0.69 -21.17
C ASP A 93 1.74 1.87 -20.39
N GLU A 94 2.93 2.29 -20.81
CA GLU A 94 3.55 3.50 -20.28
C GLU A 94 2.69 4.71 -20.65
N HIS A 95 2.63 5.66 -19.72
CA HIS A 95 1.80 6.87 -19.78
C HIS A 95 0.28 6.65 -19.67
N ASP A 96 -0.20 5.43 -19.43
CA ASP A 96 -1.60 5.21 -19.09
C ASP A 96 -1.96 5.84 -17.74
N GLU A 97 -3.17 6.37 -17.65
CA GLU A 97 -3.76 6.79 -16.38
C GLU A 97 -4.28 5.56 -15.63
N VAL A 98 -3.79 5.35 -14.42
CA VAL A 98 -4.21 4.22 -13.57
C VAL A 98 -4.72 4.71 -12.24
N THR A 99 -5.71 3.99 -11.70
CA THR A 99 -6.13 4.17 -10.31
C THR A 99 -5.52 3.08 -9.47
N ILE A 100 -4.80 3.49 -8.42
CA ILE A 100 -4.19 2.57 -7.47
C ILE A 100 -4.92 2.59 -6.13
N GLU A 101 -4.94 1.45 -5.47
CA GLU A 101 -5.49 1.29 -4.13
C GLU A 101 -4.53 0.50 -3.24
N GLY A 102 -4.74 0.52 -1.91
CA GLY A 102 -3.94 -0.26 -0.99
C GLY A 102 -4.16 -1.77 -1.17
N ILE A 103 -3.08 -2.55 -1.10
CA ILE A 103 -3.16 -4.01 -1.21
C ILE A 103 -3.68 -4.69 0.07
N HIS A 104 -3.78 -3.92 1.16
CA HIS A 104 -4.32 -4.35 2.45
C HIS A 104 -3.62 -5.58 3.07
N GLY A 105 -2.32 -5.67 2.93
CA GLY A 105 -1.53 -6.65 3.66
C GLY A 105 -1.53 -6.43 5.19
N PRO A 106 -1.04 -7.39 5.99
CA PRO A 106 -1.02 -7.29 7.44
C PRO A 106 -0.35 -6.00 7.92
N ARG A 107 -0.96 -5.29 8.86
CA ARG A 107 -0.50 -3.99 9.40
C ARG A 107 -0.26 -2.91 8.32
N SER A 108 -1.04 -2.94 7.24
CA SER A 108 -0.89 -2.04 6.07
C SER A 108 0.48 -2.14 5.39
N ARG A 109 1.08 -3.32 5.40
CA ARG A 109 2.31 -3.65 4.69
C ARG A 109 2.00 -4.39 3.38
N SER A 110 3.05 -4.89 2.73
CA SER A 110 2.93 -5.76 1.56
C SER A 110 2.18 -7.05 1.87
N MET A 111 1.52 -7.60 0.88
CA MET A 111 0.74 -8.84 1.01
C MET A 111 1.52 -10.02 0.43
N GLY A 112 1.47 -11.15 1.13
CA GLY A 112 2.04 -12.42 0.67
C GLY A 112 3.54 -12.35 0.39
N ASP A 113 3.93 -12.89 -0.75
CA ASP A 113 5.31 -13.05 -1.19
C ASP A 113 5.88 -11.83 -1.96
N ILE A 114 5.09 -10.76 -2.14
CA ILE A 114 5.53 -9.56 -2.87
C ILE A 114 6.30 -8.64 -1.92
N PRO A 115 7.62 -8.45 -2.10
CA PRO A 115 8.40 -7.61 -1.20
C PRO A 115 8.17 -6.12 -1.47
N GLY A 116 7.87 -5.37 -0.41
CA GLY A 116 7.86 -3.91 -0.43
C GLY A 116 6.70 -3.24 -1.18
N VAL A 117 5.83 -3.97 -1.89
CA VAL A 117 4.69 -3.41 -2.63
C VAL A 117 3.47 -3.35 -1.74
N ARG A 118 2.93 -2.15 -1.57
CA ARG A 118 1.77 -1.86 -0.70
C ARG A 118 0.52 -1.44 -1.46
N TYR A 119 0.60 -1.30 -2.77
CA TYR A 119 -0.47 -0.84 -3.64
C TYR A 119 -0.72 -1.84 -4.77
N LYS A 120 -1.93 -1.84 -5.30
CA LYS A 120 -2.32 -2.58 -6.50
C LYS A 120 -3.09 -1.67 -7.45
N VAL A 121 -3.05 -1.99 -8.74
CA VAL A 121 -3.81 -1.29 -9.77
C VAL A 121 -5.25 -1.80 -9.75
N ASN A 122 -6.20 -0.89 -9.71
CA ASN A 122 -7.64 -1.18 -9.77
C ASN A 122 -8.20 -0.95 -11.18
N SER A 123 -7.89 0.19 -11.79
CA SER A 123 -8.39 0.52 -13.13
C SER A 123 -7.30 1.12 -14.02
N VAL A 124 -7.48 0.99 -15.33
CA VAL A 124 -6.63 1.53 -16.38
C VAL A 124 -7.50 2.34 -17.33
N ASN A 125 -7.17 3.61 -17.54
CA ASN A 125 -7.92 4.55 -18.38
C ASN A 125 -9.43 4.54 -18.07
N GLY A 126 -9.80 4.47 -16.79
CA GLY A 126 -11.18 4.46 -16.31
C GLY A 126 -11.89 3.09 -16.37
N VAL A 127 -11.25 2.06 -16.94
CA VAL A 127 -11.83 0.71 -17.00
C VAL A 127 -11.19 -0.19 -15.94
N PRO A 128 -11.98 -0.90 -15.12
CA PRO A 128 -11.44 -1.84 -14.13
C PRO A 128 -10.54 -2.91 -14.76
N LEU A 129 -9.32 -3.07 -14.25
CA LEU A 129 -8.34 -4.02 -14.77
C LEU A 129 -8.88 -5.45 -14.82
N LYS A 130 -9.68 -5.84 -13.83
CA LYS A 130 -10.34 -7.15 -13.80
C LYS A 130 -11.23 -7.41 -15.02
N LEU A 131 -11.95 -6.41 -15.52
CA LEU A 131 -12.80 -6.55 -16.71
C LEU A 131 -12.00 -6.63 -18.00
N LEU A 132 -10.83 -5.94 -18.05
CA LEU A 132 -9.89 -6.05 -19.16
C LEU A 132 -9.29 -7.45 -19.24
N VAL A 133 -8.82 -7.99 -18.11
CA VAL A 133 -8.24 -9.34 -18.05
C VAL A 133 -9.25 -10.43 -18.39
N LEU A 134 -10.52 -10.26 -17.99
CA LEU A 134 -11.61 -11.19 -18.35
C LEU A 134 -12.12 -11.01 -19.78
N GLY A 135 -11.62 -10.05 -20.54
CA GLY A 135 -12.07 -9.79 -21.91
C GLY A 135 -13.49 -9.20 -22.04
N LYS A 136 -14.10 -8.79 -20.91
CA LYS A 136 -15.47 -8.22 -20.91
C LYS A 136 -15.54 -6.77 -21.36
N ARG A 137 -14.43 -6.05 -21.32
CA ARG A 137 -14.29 -4.67 -21.81
C ARG A 137 -12.97 -4.50 -22.53
N GLN A 138 -12.96 -3.60 -23.49
CA GLN A 138 -11.72 -3.20 -24.18
C GLN A 138 -11.13 -1.96 -23.53
N LYS A 139 -9.81 -1.82 -23.61
CA LYS A 139 -9.10 -0.62 -23.19
C LYS A 139 -9.48 0.54 -24.12
N PRO A 140 -9.94 1.67 -23.59
CA PRO A 140 -10.19 2.84 -24.42
C PRO A 140 -8.88 3.34 -25.01
N MET A 141 -8.91 3.66 -26.28
CA MET A 141 -7.80 4.39 -26.92
C MET A 141 -7.79 5.81 -26.36
N ARG A 142 -6.60 6.31 -26.08
CA ARG A 142 -6.40 7.65 -25.53
C ARG A 142 -6.08 8.61 -26.63
#